data_c33b8bd04b7dfdf75216ab8310c30826
#
_entry.id   c33b8bd04b7dfdf75216ab8310c30826
#
_cell.length_a   1.000
_cell.length_b   1.000
_cell.length_c   1.000
_cell.angle_alpha   90.00
_cell.angle_beta   90.00
_cell.angle_gamma   90.00
#
_symmetry.space_group_name_H-M   'P 1'
#
loop_
_entity.id
_entity.type
_entity.pdbx_description
1 polymer ?
#
loop_
_entity_poly.entity_id
_entity_poly.type
_entity_poly.pdbx_seq_one_letter_code
_entity_poly.pdbx_strand_id
1 'polypeptide(L)'
;MMTPKSAVLGLCLGLSAFAAAGSAYAGPAVSTRWRESEMSQDECFHYAEIAIQAAGFSRIERTTQSCYGTRGDYTAAIRCIIDHKVIFFIVAGPSLEQAPKYLHDIYDHF
;
A
#
# COMPACT_ATOMS: atom_id res chain seq x y z
N MET A 1 -4.36 -7.38 53.10
CA MET A 1 -4.61 -5.99 52.72
C MET A 1 -3.85 -5.58 51.51
N MET A 2 -2.59 -5.77 51.50
CA MET A 2 -1.73 -5.34 50.37
C MET A 2 -1.94 -6.15 49.13
N THR A 3 -2.25 -7.42 49.28
CA THR A 3 -2.34 -8.34 48.18
C THR A 3 -3.32 -7.92 47.09
N PRO A 4 -4.51 -7.46 47.40
CA PRO A 4 -5.48 -7.05 46.38
C PRO A 4 -4.98 -5.89 45.50
N LYS A 5 -4.27 -4.99 46.13
CA LYS A 5 -3.71 -3.84 45.41
C LYS A 5 -2.68 -4.27 44.39
N SER A 6 -1.84 -5.18 44.78
CA SER A 6 -0.82 -5.70 43.85
C SER A 6 -1.44 -6.38 42.67
N ALA A 7 -2.47 -7.14 42.88
CA ALA A 7 -3.19 -7.83 41.80
C ALA A 7 -3.76 -6.84 40.79
N VAL A 8 -4.35 -5.76 41.28
CA VAL A 8 -4.93 -4.73 40.41
C VAL A 8 -3.87 -4.09 39.55
N LEU A 9 -2.72 -3.79 40.15
CA LEU A 9 -1.61 -3.21 39.38
C LEU A 9 -1.13 -4.13 38.28
N GLY A 10 -1.07 -5.41 38.54
CA GLY A 10 -0.69 -6.38 37.55
C GLY A 10 -1.64 -6.39 36.35
N LEU A 11 -2.91 -6.29 36.61
CA LEU A 11 -3.91 -6.24 35.53
C LEU A 11 -3.73 -5.00 34.65
N CYS A 12 -3.48 -3.85 35.23
CA CYS A 12 -3.28 -2.64 34.46
C CYS A 12 -2.08 -2.76 33.52
N LEU A 13 -1.00 -3.34 33.99
CA LEU A 13 0.17 -3.56 33.14
C LEU A 13 -0.15 -4.52 31.99
N GLY A 14 -0.89 -5.54 32.25
CA GLY A 14 -1.30 -6.48 31.21
C GLY A 14 -2.13 -5.81 30.14
N LEU A 15 -3.04 -4.95 30.51
CA LEU A 15 -3.85 -4.20 29.53
C LEU A 15 -3.01 -3.29 28.67
N SER A 16 -2.03 -2.63 29.24
CA SER A 16 -1.13 -1.76 28.46
C SER A 16 -0.36 -2.55 27.42
N ALA A 17 0.17 -3.70 27.80
CA ALA A 17 0.88 -4.56 26.86
C ALA A 17 -0.03 -5.04 25.75
N PHE A 18 -1.26 -5.37 26.06
CA PHE A 18 -2.24 -5.81 25.07
C PHE A 18 -2.55 -4.69 24.07
N ALA A 19 -2.71 -3.47 24.54
CA ALA A 19 -2.96 -2.34 23.64
C ALA A 19 -1.81 -2.11 22.68
N ALA A 20 -0.59 -2.23 23.14
CA ALA A 20 0.58 -2.12 22.26
C ALA A 20 0.62 -3.23 21.20
N ALA A 21 0.30 -4.45 21.61
CA ALA A 21 0.23 -5.57 20.68
C ALA A 21 -0.88 -5.37 19.66
N GLY A 22 -2.02 -4.80 20.07
CA GLY A 22 -3.12 -4.50 19.17
C GLY A 22 -2.71 -3.53 18.05
N SER A 23 -1.86 -2.54 18.37
CA SER A 23 -1.38 -1.60 17.38
C SER A 23 -0.52 -2.27 16.30
N ALA A 24 0.17 -3.35 16.64
CA ALA A 24 1.01 -4.07 15.71
C ALA A 24 0.24 -4.81 14.64
N TYR A 25 -1.07 -4.97 14.78
CA TYR A 25 -1.92 -5.69 13.84
C TYR A 25 -2.58 -4.79 12.80
N ALA A 26 -2.12 -3.57 12.66
CA ALA A 26 -2.70 -2.64 11.71
C ALA A 26 -2.62 -3.13 10.26
N GLY A 27 -1.80 -4.15 9.99
CA GLY A 27 -1.61 -4.67 8.65
C GLY A 27 -0.67 -3.82 7.81
N PRO A 28 -0.53 -4.11 6.52
CA PRO A 28 0.34 -3.34 5.65
C PRO A 28 -0.20 -1.93 5.43
N ALA A 29 0.73 -1.01 5.20
CA ALA A 29 0.38 0.33 4.79
C ALA A 29 -0.07 0.30 3.33
N VAL A 30 -1.18 0.94 3.03
CA VAL A 30 -1.70 1.03 1.66
C VAL A 30 -1.88 2.50 1.32
N SER A 31 -1.29 2.90 0.21
CA SER A 31 -1.41 4.26 -0.29
C SER A 31 -2.05 4.20 -1.68
N THR A 32 -3.03 5.03 -1.92
CA THR A 32 -3.78 5.02 -3.17
C THR A 32 -3.92 6.41 -3.74
N ARG A 33 -4.06 6.46 -5.06
CA ARG A 33 -4.33 7.67 -5.80
C ARG A 33 -5.05 7.30 -7.08
N TRP A 34 -5.80 8.22 -7.65
CA TRP A 34 -6.50 7.96 -8.91
C TRP A 34 -6.54 9.23 -9.74
N ARG A 35 -6.81 9.06 -11.02
CA ARG A 35 -7.09 10.18 -11.91
C ARG A 35 -7.95 9.73 -13.08
N GLU A 36 -8.58 10.68 -13.72
CA GLU A 36 -9.33 10.44 -14.94
C GLU A 36 -8.40 10.40 -16.13
N SER A 37 -8.73 9.56 -17.10
CA SER A 37 -7.96 9.47 -18.33
C SER A 37 -8.83 8.85 -19.44
N GLU A 38 -8.59 9.26 -20.66
CA GLU A 38 -9.32 8.73 -21.82
C GLU A 38 -8.44 7.84 -22.71
N MET A 39 -7.29 7.40 -22.20
CA MET A 39 -6.43 6.52 -22.98
C MET A 39 -7.01 5.13 -23.15
N SER A 40 -6.53 4.40 -24.13
CA SER A 40 -6.90 3.01 -24.35
C SER A 40 -6.29 2.09 -23.29
N GLN A 41 -6.79 0.84 -23.23
CA GLN A 41 -6.24 -0.17 -22.33
C GLN A 41 -4.75 -0.42 -22.61
N ASP A 42 -4.39 -0.55 -23.88
CA ASP A 42 -3.00 -0.79 -24.27
C ASP A 42 -2.09 0.38 -23.91
N GLU A 43 -2.53 1.59 -24.13
CA GLU A 43 -1.79 2.77 -23.74
C GLU A 43 -1.62 2.83 -22.21
N CYS A 44 -2.68 2.56 -21.47
CA CYS A 44 -2.61 2.55 -20.02
C CYS A 44 -1.60 1.53 -19.52
N PHE A 45 -1.63 0.31 -20.05
CA PHE A 45 -0.65 -0.72 -19.66
C PHE A 45 0.77 -0.32 -20.02
N HIS A 46 0.95 0.29 -21.18
CA HIS A 46 2.28 0.74 -21.61
C HIS A 46 2.85 1.78 -20.63
N TYR A 47 2.08 2.80 -20.31
CA TYR A 47 2.51 3.82 -19.36
C TYR A 47 2.65 3.26 -17.95
N ALA A 48 1.79 2.32 -17.57
CA ALA A 48 1.87 1.68 -16.26
C ALA A 48 3.18 0.93 -16.07
N GLU A 49 3.58 0.15 -17.06
CA GLU A 49 4.84 -0.58 -17.00
C GLU A 49 6.04 0.36 -16.91
N ILE A 50 6.03 1.41 -17.71
CA ILE A 50 7.11 2.40 -17.67
C ILE A 50 7.18 3.07 -16.29
N ALA A 51 6.05 3.48 -15.75
CA ALA A 51 6.00 4.17 -14.47
C ALA A 51 6.47 3.28 -13.31
N ILE A 52 6.02 2.04 -13.29
CA ILE A 52 6.39 1.07 -12.26
C ILE A 52 7.89 0.79 -12.32
N GLN A 53 8.43 0.56 -13.51
CA GLN A 53 9.86 0.33 -13.70
C GLN A 53 10.69 1.55 -13.33
N ALA A 54 10.27 2.74 -13.74
CA ALA A 54 10.98 3.97 -13.43
C ALA A 54 11.06 4.22 -11.93
N ALA A 55 10.06 3.79 -11.16
CA ALA A 55 10.07 3.88 -9.71
C ALA A 55 10.90 2.78 -9.03
N GLY A 56 11.59 1.96 -9.80
CA GLY A 56 12.48 0.92 -9.26
C GLY A 56 11.80 -0.39 -8.93
N PHE A 57 10.58 -0.60 -9.39
CA PHE A 57 9.88 -1.87 -9.23
C PHE A 57 10.21 -2.80 -10.37
N SER A 58 10.19 -4.08 -10.09
CA SER A 58 10.50 -5.14 -11.05
C SER A 58 9.43 -6.22 -11.03
N ARG A 59 9.66 -7.30 -11.78
CA ARG A 59 8.71 -8.42 -11.88
C ARG A 59 7.33 -7.96 -12.34
N ILE A 60 7.33 -7.24 -13.43
CA ILE A 60 6.10 -6.67 -13.97
C ILE A 60 5.18 -7.78 -14.45
N GLU A 61 3.94 -7.74 -14.00
CA GLU A 61 2.90 -8.69 -14.41
C GLU A 61 1.65 -7.92 -14.81
N ARG A 62 0.97 -8.41 -15.83
CA ARG A 62 -0.32 -7.88 -16.25
C ARG A 62 -1.43 -8.85 -15.91
N THR A 63 -2.56 -8.31 -15.52
CA THR A 63 -3.82 -9.03 -15.45
C THR A 63 -4.77 -8.41 -16.47
N THR A 64 -6.06 -8.72 -16.39
CA THR A 64 -7.05 -8.17 -17.31
C THR A 64 -7.11 -6.65 -17.27
N GLN A 65 -6.95 -6.04 -16.10
CA GLN A 65 -7.10 -4.60 -15.94
C GLN A 65 -5.95 -3.95 -15.17
N SER A 66 -5.00 -4.71 -14.68
CA SER A 66 -3.97 -4.17 -13.80
C SER A 66 -2.57 -4.55 -14.22
N CYS A 67 -1.64 -3.70 -13.88
CA CYS A 67 -0.22 -3.94 -14.04
C CYS A 67 0.42 -3.88 -12.65
N TYR A 68 1.22 -4.88 -12.30
CA TYR A 68 1.82 -5.03 -10.98
C TYR A 68 3.33 -5.02 -11.06
N GLY A 69 3.97 -4.64 -9.98
CA GLY A 69 5.40 -4.76 -9.81
C GLY A 69 5.77 -4.84 -8.33
N THR A 70 6.98 -5.27 -8.04
CA THR A 70 7.47 -5.38 -6.67
C THR A 70 8.80 -4.67 -6.50
N ARG A 71 9.03 -4.15 -5.31
CA ARG A 71 10.29 -3.54 -4.90
C ARG A 71 10.50 -3.86 -3.42
N GLY A 72 11.41 -4.81 -3.11
CA GLY A 72 11.55 -5.30 -1.75
C GLY A 72 10.22 -5.84 -1.24
N ASP A 73 9.78 -5.34 -0.11
CA ASP A 73 8.52 -5.75 0.52
C ASP A 73 7.31 -4.94 0.04
N TYR A 74 7.47 -4.16 -1.02
CA TYR A 74 6.41 -3.32 -1.55
C TYR A 74 5.86 -3.90 -2.84
N THR A 75 4.56 -3.80 -3.00
CA THR A 75 3.86 -4.13 -4.24
C THR A 75 3.19 -2.87 -4.76
N ALA A 76 3.41 -2.60 -6.03
CA ALA A 76 2.72 -1.53 -6.74
C ALA A 76 1.72 -2.13 -7.71
N ALA A 77 0.61 -1.44 -7.90
CA ALA A 77 -0.38 -1.80 -8.91
C ALA A 77 -0.93 -0.54 -9.55
N ILE A 78 -1.11 -0.61 -10.85
CA ILE A 78 -1.85 0.41 -11.58
C ILE A 78 -3.01 -0.31 -12.26
N ARG A 79 -4.21 0.08 -11.88
CA ARG A 79 -5.43 -0.51 -12.43
C ARG A 79 -6.04 0.42 -13.46
N CYS A 80 -6.20 -0.10 -14.65
CA CYS A 80 -6.71 0.64 -15.80
C CYS A 80 -8.18 0.31 -16.00
N ILE A 81 -9.07 1.14 -15.46
CA ILE A 81 -10.52 0.95 -15.55
C ILE A 81 -11.05 1.82 -16.69
N ILE A 82 -10.74 1.39 -17.89
CA ILE A 82 -10.95 2.20 -19.10
C ILE A 82 -12.44 2.50 -19.35
N ASP A 83 -13.31 1.55 -19.05
CA ASP A 83 -14.75 1.72 -19.21
C ASP A 83 -15.30 2.91 -18.40
N HIS A 84 -14.64 3.22 -17.30
CA HIS A 84 -15.01 4.32 -16.42
C HIS A 84 -14.04 5.50 -16.49
N LYS A 85 -13.08 5.44 -17.41
CA LYS A 85 -12.08 6.49 -17.62
C LYS A 85 -11.29 6.83 -16.36
N VAL A 86 -11.00 5.81 -15.57
CA VAL A 86 -10.29 5.96 -14.29
C VAL A 86 -9.05 5.09 -14.26
N ILE A 87 -7.96 5.66 -13.76
CA ILE A 87 -6.73 4.92 -13.49
C ILE A 87 -6.47 5.02 -12.00
N PHE A 88 -6.27 3.85 -11.39
CA PHE A 88 -6.05 3.73 -9.95
C PHE A 88 -4.62 3.32 -9.68
N PHE A 89 -3.94 4.04 -8.80
CA PHE A 89 -2.55 3.77 -8.41
C PHE A 89 -2.54 3.30 -6.97
N ILE A 90 -1.87 2.20 -6.68
CA ILE A 90 -1.83 1.58 -5.37
C ILE A 90 -0.41 1.16 -5.05
N VAL A 91 0.05 1.47 -3.84
CA VAL A 91 1.29 0.90 -3.31
C VAL A 91 0.99 0.37 -1.91
N ALA A 92 1.38 -0.87 -1.66
CA ALA A 92 1.22 -1.53 -0.38
C ALA A 92 2.55 -2.07 0.11
N GLY A 93 2.81 -1.94 1.40
CA GLY A 93 4.03 -2.43 2.01
C GLY A 93 4.07 -2.14 3.51
N PRO A 94 5.20 -2.42 4.16
CA PRO A 94 5.28 -2.37 5.63
C PRO A 94 5.29 -0.97 6.24
N SER A 95 5.67 0.07 5.49
CA SER A 95 5.85 1.40 6.07
C SER A 95 4.84 2.41 5.57
N LEU A 96 4.10 3.04 6.49
CA LEU A 96 3.19 4.14 6.22
C LEU A 96 3.91 5.36 5.66
N GLU A 97 5.19 5.51 5.96
CA GLU A 97 5.97 6.64 5.49
C GLU A 97 6.49 6.42 4.07
N GLN A 98 6.91 5.21 3.76
CA GLN A 98 7.53 4.90 2.47
C GLN A 98 6.51 4.65 1.36
N ALA A 99 5.37 4.03 1.66
CA ALA A 99 4.37 3.71 0.65
C ALA A 99 3.89 4.95 -0.13
N PRO A 100 3.56 6.09 0.50
CA PRO A 100 3.19 7.30 -0.25
C PRO A 100 4.31 7.84 -1.12
N LYS A 101 5.56 7.67 -0.73
CA LYS A 101 6.70 8.14 -1.52
C LYS A 101 6.83 7.35 -2.82
N TYR A 102 6.72 6.05 -2.73
CA TYR A 102 6.73 5.20 -3.92
C TYR A 102 5.52 5.48 -4.81
N LEU A 103 4.37 5.69 -4.21
CA LEU A 103 3.17 6.04 -4.96
C LEU A 103 3.35 7.34 -5.74
N HIS A 104 3.94 8.34 -5.10
CA HIS A 104 4.23 9.62 -5.73
C HIS A 104 5.16 9.44 -6.93
N ASP A 105 6.22 8.68 -6.77
CA ASP A 105 7.16 8.39 -7.85
C ASP A 105 6.47 7.73 -9.04
N ILE A 106 5.67 6.71 -8.77
CA ILE A 106 4.95 6.00 -9.82
C ILE A 106 3.97 6.94 -10.53
N TYR A 107 3.23 7.71 -9.77
CA TYR A 107 2.25 8.63 -10.31
C TYR A 107 2.92 9.68 -11.21
N ASP A 108 4.06 10.19 -10.82
CA ASP A 108 4.77 11.22 -11.59
C ASP A 108 5.37 10.68 -12.88
N HIS A 109 5.72 9.40 -12.92
CA HIS A 109 6.28 8.78 -14.10
C HIS A 109 5.22 8.23 -15.05
N PHE A 110 4.00 8.16 -14.62
CA PHE A 110 2.89 7.72 -15.46
C PHE A 110 2.48 8.87 -16.39
#